data_3be3b229c5c56716b12e3ee32df2e4b0
#
_entry.id   3be3b229c5c56716b12e3ee32df2e4b0
#
_cell.length_a   1.000
_cell.length_b   1.000
_cell.length_c   1.000
_cell.angle_alpha   90.00
_cell.angle_beta   90.00
_cell.angle_gamma   90.00
#
_symmetry.space_group_name_H-M   'P 1'
#
loop_
_entity.id
_entity.type
_entity.pdbx_description
1 polymer ?
#
loop_
_entity_poly.entity_id
_entity_poly.type
_entity_poly.pdbx_seq_one_letter_code
_entity_poly.pdbx_strand_id
1 'polypeptide(L)'
;MRFAPVPTTGVVAAVNLRDNKVVWSQRWSSRCYSGLVASAGGLVFAGRNDGRFTAIDSENGRKLWEFMTDAGVNAPPAIFEHDGEQYVAVLSAGNLLAGSKRGDSVWLFGLESAGIQPAIEIDQVTTPLSSAEGQALYGQNCVF
;
A
#
# COMPACT_ATOMS: atom_id res chain seq x y z
N MET A 1 -20.76 -27.10 12.84
CA MET A 1 -20.38 -26.10 13.87
C MET A 1 -20.22 -24.76 13.18
N ARG A 2 -21.08 -23.76 13.38
CA ARG A 2 -20.93 -22.42 12.80
C ARG A 2 -20.18 -21.58 13.86
N PHE A 3 -18.97 -21.17 13.53
CA PHE A 3 -18.29 -20.17 14.36
C PHE A 3 -19.04 -18.84 14.25
N ALA A 4 -19.37 -18.23 15.37
CA ALA A 4 -19.88 -16.87 15.38
C ALA A 4 -18.82 -15.94 14.76
N PRO A 5 -19.21 -14.99 13.88
CA PRO A 5 -18.27 -14.06 13.31
C PRO A 5 -17.69 -13.18 14.43
N VAL A 6 -16.41 -13.33 14.71
CA VAL A 6 -15.70 -12.46 15.63
C VAL A 6 -15.46 -11.11 14.94
N PRO A 7 -15.89 -9.99 15.54
CA PRO A 7 -15.57 -8.67 14.99
C PRO A 7 -14.07 -8.51 14.88
N THR A 8 -13.59 -8.19 13.70
CA THR A 8 -12.17 -8.03 13.44
C THR A 8 -11.84 -6.56 13.24
N THR A 9 -10.81 -6.10 13.95
CA THR A 9 -10.32 -4.71 13.88
C THR A 9 -8.86 -4.70 13.47
N GLY A 10 -8.40 -3.58 12.91
CA GLY A 10 -7.00 -3.30 12.66
C GLY A 10 -6.44 -2.39 13.76
N VAL A 11 -5.16 -2.57 14.07
CA VAL A 11 -4.41 -1.66 14.94
C VAL A 11 -3.08 -1.34 14.26
N VAL A 12 -2.76 -0.05 14.21
CA VAL A 12 -1.44 0.46 13.86
C VAL A 12 -0.90 1.21 15.07
N ALA A 13 0.34 0.96 15.44
CA ALA A 13 0.96 1.59 16.59
C ALA A 13 2.43 1.89 16.33
N ALA A 14 2.92 2.98 16.91
CA ALA A 14 4.35 3.25 17.02
C ALA A 14 4.84 2.88 18.42
N VAL A 15 5.99 2.19 18.46
CA VAL A 15 6.63 1.75 19.69
C VAL A 15 8.02 2.36 19.76
N ASN A 16 8.35 2.96 20.88
CA ASN A 16 9.70 3.42 21.15
C ASN A 16 10.59 2.22 21.51
N LEU A 17 11.59 1.96 20.69
CA LEU A 17 12.48 0.79 20.85
C LEU A 17 13.45 0.92 22.03
N ARG A 18 13.60 2.10 22.64
CA ARG A 18 14.51 2.30 23.79
C ARG A 18 13.88 1.83 25.11
N ASP A 19 12.58 2.03 25.25
CA ASP A 19 11.84 1.71 26.49
C ASP A 19 10.64 0.79 26.27
N ASN A 20 10.43 0.31 25.03
CA ASN A 20 9.34 -0.57 24.60
C ASN A 20 7.94 -0.01 24.92
N LYS A 21 7.78 1.31 24.96
CA LYS A 21 6.48 1.93 25.19
C LYS A 21 5.79 2.28 23.89
N VAL A 22 4.46 2.13 23.89
CA VAL A 22 3.62 2.62 22.80
C VAL A 22 3.60 4.15 22.87
N VAL A 23 4.04 4.79 21.78
CA VAL A 23 4.02 6.26 21.62
C VAL A 23 2.63 6.71 21.24
N TRP A 24 2.05 6.03 20.24
CA TRP A 24 0.67 6.22 19.82
C TRP A 24 0.10 4.94 19.22
N SER A 25 -1.21 4.84 19.16
CA SER A 25 -1.91 3.77 18.45
C SER A 25 -3.20 4.28 17.82
N GLN A 26 -3.54 3.70 16.68
CA GLN A 26 -4.81 3.89 15.98
C GLN A 26 -5.54 2.55 15.88
N ARG A 27 -6.83 2.55 16.18
CA ARG A 27 -7.70 1.38 16.01
C ARG A 27 -8.72 1.66 14.91
N TRP A 28 -8.81 0.71 13.98
CA TRP A 28 -9.73 0.79 12.85
C TRP A 28 -10.74 -0.33 12.89
N SER A 29 -11.95 -0.05 12.38
CA SER A 29 -13.01 -1.06 12.24
C SER A 29 -12.71 -2.09 11.14
N SER A 30 -11.76 -1.82 10.26
CA SER A 30 -11.30 -2.72 9.21
C SER A 30 -9.90 -3.27 9.54
N ARG A 31 -9.64 -4.49 9.10
CA ARG A 31 -8.32 -5.12 9.25
C ARG A 31 -7.26 -4.35 8.48
N CYS A 32 -6.04 -4.35 8.99
CA CYS A 32 -4.86 -3.82 8.35
C CYS A 32 -3.87 -4.97 8.12
N TYR A 33 -3.85 -5.50 6.91
CA TYR A 33 -2.90 -6.55 6.50
C TYR A 33 -1.80 -6.01 5.59
N SER A 34 -1.90 -4.76 5.19
CA SER A 34 -0.85 -4.10 4.45
C SER A 34 0.40 -3.96 5.32
N GLY A 35 1.58 -4.03 4.70
CA GLY A 35 2.77 -3.51 5.35
C GLY A 35 2.66 -2.00 5.54
N LEU A 36 3.49 -1.46 6.41
CA LEU A 36 3.61 -0.02 6.63
C LEU A 36 4.90 0.47 5.97
N VAL A 37 4.86 1.68 5.44
CA VAL A 37 6.06 2.37 4.96
C VAL A 37 6.12 3.77 5.55
N ALA A 38 7.31 4.15 6.05
CA ALA A 38 7.57 5.48 6.58
C ALA A 38 8.41 6.28 5.59
N SER A 39 8.05 7.56 5.38
CA SER A 39 8.85 8.49 4.60
C SER A 39 9.77 9.31 5.50
N ALA A 40 10.85 9.84 4.93
CA ALA A 40 11.74 10.79 5.62
C ALA A 40 11.02 12.10 6.03
N GLY A 41 9.91 12.43 5.37
CA GLY A 41 9.08 13.59 5.68
C GLY A 41 8.10 13.39 6.85
N GLY A 42 8.27 12.33 7.67
CA GLY A 42 7.45 12.13 8.87
C GLY A 42 6.06 11.55 8.62
N LEU A 43 5.84 10.88 7.49
CA LEU A 43 4.59 10.22 7.17
C LEU A 43 4.72 8.70 7.31
N VAL A 44 3.66 8.05 7.77
CA VAL A 44 3.48 6.59 7.72
C VAL A 44 2.27 6.29 6.85
N PHE A 45 2.47 5.47 5.82
CA PHE A 45 1.40 5.03 4.94
C PHE A 45 0.94 3.63 5.29
N ALA A 46 -0.39 3.44 5.31
CA ALA A 46 -1.02 2.18 5.67
C ALA A 46 -2.24 1.89 4.79
N GLY A 47 -2.32 0.68 4.27
CA GLY A 47 -3.49 0.15 3.58
C GLY A 47 -4.43 -0.61 4.50
N ARG A 48 -5.70 -0.67 4.12
CA ARG A 48 -6.72 -1.42 4.85
C ARG A 48 -7.47 -2.39 3.95
N ASN A 49 -8.06 -3.36 4.61
CA ASN A 49 -8.86 -4.40 3.96
C ASN A 49 -10.12 -3.86 3.25
N ASP A 50 -10.63 -2.73 3.71
CA ASP A 50 -11.82 -2.06 3.14
C ASP A 50 -11.50 -1.14 1.96
N GLY A 51 -10.24 -1.04 1.55
CA GLY A 51 -9.78 -0.22 0.42
C GLY A 51 -9.25 1.15 0.80
N ARG A 52 -9.29 1.54 2.07
CA ARG A 52 -8.72 2.82 2.49
C ARG A 52 -7.20 2.75 2.49
N PHE A 53 -6.61 3.78 1.92
CA PHE A 53 -5.18 4.07 1.99
C PHE A 53 -4.99 5.36 2.77
N THR A 54 -4.16 5.34 3.81
CA THR A 54 -4.12 6.39 4.84
C THR A 54 -2.69 6.87 5.05
N ALA A 55 -2.48 8.19 5.09
CA ALA A 55 -1.26 8.82 5.58
C ALA A 55 -1.45 9.28 7.03
N ILE A 56 -0.50 8.94 7.87
CA ILE A 56 -0.50 9.16 9.32
C ILE A 56 0.77 9.96 9.66
N ASP A 57 0.64 10.92 10.56
CA ASP A 57 1.77 11.60 11.17
C ASP A 57 2.57 10.60 12.03
N SER A 58 3.85 10.45 11.73
CA SER A 58 4.71 9.46 12.42
C SER A 58 4.97 9.79 13.89
N GLU A 59 4.88 11.05 14.30
CA GLU A 59 5.19 11.49 15.66
C GLU A 59 4.02 11.24 16.64
N ASN A 60 2.80 11.49 16.18
CA ASN A 60 1.64 11.52 17.06
C ASN A 60 0.49 10.58 16.64
N GLY A 61 0.62 9.93 15.48
CA GLY A 61 -0.38 9.01 14.96
C GLY A 61 -1.63 9.67 14.39
N ARG A 62 -1.65 11.00 14.21
CA ARG A 62 -2.79 11.71 13.65
C ARG A 62 -2.97 11.34 12.16
N LYS A 63 -4.19 11.00 11.77
CA LYS A 63 -4.53 10.82 10.35
C LYS A 63 -4.47 12.19 9.65
N LEU A 64 -3.62 12.29 8.63
CA LEU A 64 -3.43 13.50 7.83
C LEU A 64 -4.22 13.46 6.54
N TRP A 65 -4.28 12.29 5.91
CA TRP A 65 -4.96 12.10 4.64
C TRP A 65 -5.48 10.67 4.51
N GLU A 66 -6.52 10.49 3.72
CA GLU A 66 -7.12 9.18 3.43
C GLU A 66 -7.74 9.18 2.05
N PHE A 67 -7.51 8.11 1.31
CA PHE A 67 -8.08 7.87 0.00
C PHE A 67 -8.78 6.52 -0.04
N MET A 68 -9.92 6.43 -0.70
CA MET A 68 -10.65 5.19 -0.92
C MET A 68 -10.30 4.63 -2.30
N THR A 69 -9.60 3.52 -2.33
CA THR A 69 -9.33 2.78 -3.56
C THR A 69 -10.52 1.90 -3.94
N ASP A 70 -10.44 1.25 -5.07
CA ASP A 70 -11.50 0.41 -5.63
C ASP A 70 -11.59 -1.00 -5.01
N ALA A 71 -10.53 -1.46 -4.33
CA ALA A 71 -10.46 -2.79 -3.71
C ALA A 71 -9.63 -2.76 -2.41
N GLY A 72 -9.43 -3.90 -1.77
CA GLY A 72 -8.62 -3.98 -0.55
C GLY A 72 -7.15 -3.67 -0.81
N VAL A 73 -6.57 -2.80 0.03
CA VAL A 73 -5.13 -2.48 0.03
C VAL A 73 -4.45 -3.36 1.06
N ASN A 74 -3.91 -4.47 0.60
CA ASN A 74 -3.30 -5.51 1.45
C ASN A 74 -1.80 -5.70 1.19
N ALA A 75 -1.27 -5.15 0.10
CA ALA A 75 0.16 -5.12 -0.19
C ALA A 75 0.83 -3.92 0.49
N PRO A 76 2.11 -4.03 0.88
CA PRO A 76 2.88 -2.89 1.34
C PRO A 76 2.94 -1.79 0.26
N PRO A 77 2.79 -0.50 0.64
CA PRO A 77 3.07 0.59 -0.26
C PRO A 77 4.57 0.66 -0.61
N ALA A 78 4.90 1.22 -1.77
CA ALA A 78 6.27 1.53 -2.15
C ALA A 78 6.44 3.05 -2.25
N ILE A 79 7.50 3.58 -1.63
CA ILE A 79 7.91 4.99 -1.78
C ILE A 79 9.15 5.03 -2.65
N PHE A 80 9.16 5.93 -3.61
CA PHE A 80 10.31 6.17 -4.48
C PHE A 80 10.36 7.64 -4.91
N GLU A 81 11.50 8.04 -5.44
CA GLU A 81 11.73 9.36 -5.99
C GLU A 81 11.95 9.24 -7.51
N HIS A 82 11.38 10.16 -8.25
CA HIS A 82 11.59 10.30 -9.68
C HIS A 82 11.62 11.79 -10.02
N ASP A 83 12.69 12.23 -10.70
CA ASP A 83 12.93 13.63 -11.07
C ASP A 83 12.84 14.63 -9.90
N GLY A 84 13.31 14.22 -8.72
CA GLY A 84 13.30 15.04 -7.49
C GLY A 84 11.95 15.11 -6.79
N GLU A 85 10.93 14.40 -7.29
CA GLU A 85 9.60 14.33 -6.69
C GLU A 85 9.35 12.97 -6.03
N GLN A 86 8.72 12.98 -4.85
CA GLN A 86 8.39 11.76 -4.13
C GLN A 86 7.04 11.21 -4.57
N TYR A 87 7.02 9.91 -4.83
CA TYR A 87 5.82 9.16 -5.19
C TYR A 87 5.58 8.01 -4.22
N VAL A 88 4.30 7.67 -4.08
CA VAL A 88 3.85 6.50 -3.34
C VAL A 88 2.97 5.64 -4.24
N ALA A 89 3.43 4.43 -4.53
CA ALA A 89 2.66 3.45 -5.28
C ALA A 89 2.00 2.45 -4.33
N VAL A 90 0.75 2.09 -4.63
CA VAL A 90 0.00 1.11 -3.85
C VAL A 90 -0.83 0.20 -4.75
N LEU A 91 -0.80 -1.09 -4.46
CA LEU A 91 -1.61 -2.10 -5.15
C LEU A 91 -2.94 -2.30 -4.43
N SER A 92 -4.04 -2.07 -5.14
CA SER A 92 -5.41 -2.31 -4.70
C SER A 92 -5.97 -3.56 -5.40
N ALA A 93 -5.53 -4.73 -4.94
CA ALA A 93 -5.90 -6.02 -5.54
C ALA A 93 -6.82 -6.86 -4.64
N GLY A 94 -6.92 -6.47 -3.38
CA GLY A 94 -7.59 -7.27 -2.37
C GLY A 94 -6.82 -8.53 -1.99
N ASN A 95 -7.38 -9.27 -1.04
CA ASN A 95 -6.83 -10.54 -0.56
C ASN A 95 -7.98 -11.49 -0.22
N LEU A 96 -8.02 -12.63 -0.88
CA LEU A 96 -9.08 -13.62 -0.70
C LEU A 96 -9.13 -14.14 0.74
N LEU A 97 -7.98 -14.43 1.36
CA LEU A 97 -7.89 -14.95 2.73
C LEU A 97 -8.29 -13.90 3.77
N ALA A 98 -8.07 -12.63 3.46
CA ALA A 98 -8.52 -11.52 4.30
C ALA A 98 -9.99 -11.15 4.09
N GLY A 99 -10.65 -11.72 3.07
CA GLY A 99 -12.04 -11.43 2.74
C GLY A 99 -12.25 -9.99 2.25
N SER A 100 -11.24 -9.37 1.63
CA SER A 100 -11.37 -8.03 1.06
C SER A 100 -11.91 -8.07 -0.37
N LYS A 101 -12.50 -6.96 -0.81
CA LYS A 101 -12.92 -6.78 -2.20
C LYS A 101 -11.72 -6.95 -3.11
N ARG A 102 -11.87 -7.71 -4.19
CA ARG A 102 -10.86 -7.91 -5.23
C ARG A 102 -10.82 -6.75 -6.20
N GLY A 103 -9.64 -6.46 -6.73
CA GLY A 103 -9.35 -5.48 -7.77
C GLY A 103 -8.03 -5.82 -8.46
N ASP A 104 -7.63 -4.95 -9.35
CA ASP A 104 -6.44 -5.10 -10.19
C ASP A 104 -5.74 -3.75 -10.46
N SER A 105 -6.00 -2.76 -9.61
CA SER A 105 -5.53 -1.40 -9.81
C SER A 105 -4.23 -1.13 -9.06
N VAL A 106 -3.33 -0.40 -9.72
CA VAL A 106 -2.18 0.26 -9.11
C VAL A 106 -2.47 1.75 -9.04
N TRP A 107 -2.37 2.33 -7.86
CA TRP A 107 -2.53 3.75 -7.62
C TRP A 107 -1.17 4.39 -7.38
N LEU A 108 -0.95 5.52 -8.03
CA LEU A 108 0.25 6.34 -7.86
C LEU A 108 -0.16 7.69 -7.29
N PHE A 109 0.44 8.05 -6.17
CA PHE A 109 0.23 9.33 -5.50
C PHE A 109 1.52 10.13 -5.52
N GLY A 110 1.42 11.42 -5.86
CA GLY A 110 2.48 12.41 -5.76
C GLY A 110 2.06 13.56 -4.87
N LEU A 111 2.98 14.43 -4.50
CA LEU A 111 2.67 15.69 -3.86
C LEU A 111 2.07 16.67 -4.90
N GLU A 112 1.22 17.57 -4.44
CA GLU A 112 0.43 18.49 -5.30
C GLU A 112 1.28 19.44 -6.16
N SER A 113 2.55 19.59 -5.85
CA SER A 113 3.53 20.34 -6.65
C SER A 113 3.88 19.67 -7.99
N ALA A 114 3.78 18.35 -8.07
CA ALA A 114 3.83 17.62 -9.34
C ALA A 114 2.45 17.72 -9.98
N GLY A 115 2.25 18.64 -10.90
CA GLY A 115 0.97 18.80 -11.62
C GLY A 115 0.41 17.44 -12.00
N ILE A 116 -0.89 17.23 -11.80
CA ILE A 116 -1.59 15.98 -12.12
C ILE A 116 -1.31 15.67 -13.60
N GLN A 117 -0.32 14.84 -13.85
CA GLN A 117 -0.18 14.25 -15.16
C GLN A 117 -1.31 13.23 -15.32
N PRO A 118 -2.08 13.30 -16.41
CA PRO A 118 -3.04 12.26 -16.70
C PRO A 118 -2.32 10.92 -16.72
N ALA A 119 -3.01 9.89 -16.26
CA ALA A 119 -2.51 8.53 -16.23
C ALA A 119 -1.69 8.25 -17.50
N ILE A 120 -0.45 7.80 -17.33
CA ILE A 120 0.35 7.33 -18.45
C ILE A 120 -0.52 6.26 -19.12
N GLU A 121 -0.96 6.55 -20.34
CA GLU A 121 -1.62 5.54 -21.16
C GLU A 121 -0.54 4.48 -21.41
N ILE A 122 -0.61 3.41 -20.64
CA ILE A 122 0.28 2.25 -20.84
C ILE A 122 -0.12 1.75 -22.22
N ASP A 123 0.73 2.06 -23.19
CA ASP A 123 0.57 1.53 -24.54
C ASP A 123 0.41 0.02 -24.38
N GLN A 124 -0.76 -0.47 -24.75
CA GLN A 124 -1.14 -1.86 -24.54
C GLN A 124 0.00 -2.71 -25.09
N VAL A 125 0.67 -3.47 -24.24
CA VAL A 125 1.61 -4.49 -24.69
C VAL A 125 0.81 -5.46 -25.56
N THR A 126 0.71 -5.12 -26.83
CA THR A 126 -0.15 -5.79 -27.80
C THR A 126 0.35 -7.18 -28.18
N THR A 127 1.55 -7.51 -27.70
CA THR A 127 2.13 -8.83 -27.91
C THR A 127 2.50 -9.42 -26.55
N PRO A 128 1.80 -10.45 -26.06
CA PRO A 128 2.24 -11.16 -24.87
C PRO A 128 3.63 -11.75 -25.14
N LEU A 129 4.59 -11.45 -24.26
CA LEU A 129 5.92 -12.07 -24.32
C LEU A 129 5.74 -13.60 -24.36
N SER A 130 6.44 -14.24 -25.28
CA SER A 130 6.47 -15.71 -25.28
C SER A 130 7.11 -16.20 -23.98
N SER A 131 6.75 -17.40 -23.57
CA SER A 131 7.34 -18.01 -22.37
C SER A 131 8.87 -18.10 -22.44
N ALA A 132 9.43 -18.21 -23.65
CA ALA A 132 10.87 -18.24 -23.90
C ALA A 132 11.53 -16.87 -23.68
N GLU A 133 10.88 -15.79 -24.11
CA GLU A 133 11.36 -14.40 -23.86
C GLU A 133 11.27 -14.03 -22.38
N GLY A 134 10.19 -14.42 -21.70
CA GLY A 134 10.05 -14.24 -20.26
C GLY A 134 11.11 -15.01 -19.49
N GLN A 135 11.43 -16.22 -19.89
CA GLN A 135 12.47 -17.06 -19.29
C GLN A 135 13.87 -16.49 -19.51
N ALA A 136 14.15 -15.93 -20.68
CA ALA A 136 15.40 -15.25 -20.98
C ALA A 136 15.61 -13.99 -20.14
N LEU A 137 14.57 -13.15 -20.00
CA LEU A 137 14.58 -11.96 -19.15
C LEU A 137 14.78 -12.33 -17.67
N TYR A 138 14.10 -13.36 -17.18
CA TYR A 138 14.26 -13.85 -15.81
C TYR A 138 15.70 -14.33 -15.58
N GLY A 139 16.25 -15.14 -16.47
CA GLY A 139 17.63 -15.65 -16.39
C GLY A 139 18.71 -14.54 -16.43
N GLN A 140 18.44 -13.43 -17.07
CA GLN A 140 19.38 -12.29 -17.12
C GLN A 140 19.32 -11.38 -15.89
N ASN A 141 18.17 -11.28 -15.21
CA ASN A 141 17.94 -10.25 -14.20
C ASN A 141 17.64 -10.81 -12.80
N CYS A 142 17.29 -12.09 -12.67
CA CYS A 142 16.83 -12.69 -11.42
C CYS A 142 17.59 -13.93 -10.97
N VAL A 143 18.76 -14.24 -11.55
CA VAL A 143 19.62 -15.36 -11.11
C VAL A 143 20.49 -14.87 -9.97
N PHE A 144 20.27 -15.44 -8.77
CA PHE A 144 21.14 -15.31 -7.58
C PHE A 144 22.22 -16.40 -7.58
#